data_9cf751faa2974188506696ed8aa82ed5
#
_entry.id   9cf751faa2974188506696ed8aa82ed5
#
_cell.length_a   1.000
_cell.length_b   1.000
_cell.length_c   1.000
_cell.angle_alpha   90.00
_cell.angle_beta   90.00
_cell.angle_gamma   90.00
#
_symmetry.space_group_name_H-M   'P 1'
#
loop_
_entity.id
_entity.type
_entity.pdbx_description
1 polymer ?
#
loop_
_entity_poly.entity_id
_entity_poly.type
_entity_poly.pdbx_seq_one_letter_code
_entity_poly.pdbx_strand_id
1 'polypeptide(L)'
;IVTGLVGSEMCIRDRSKVDGYRARSAYKLIEIDEKFKIFKGGLSVIDIGAAPGSWSQYALKAAKSGKLISIDLKKMEPIGNSIQIQGDFTEEKTQEEIKKNINGKVDVVMSDMAVDTTGIKNIDSIQTGELCKEAMFFAKDLMKENGYFISKIFMGGTFNEIVAEGKKYFKEVKVFKPKSSRKDSKESFIICRKIR
;
A
#
# COMPACT_ATOMS: atom_id res chain seq x y z
N ILE A 1 7.14 -20.02 35.87
CA ILE A 1 6.13 -19.73 34.82
C ILE A 1 6.15 -18.24 34.56
N VAL A 2 6.83 -17.83 33.53
CA VAL A 2 6.70 -16.46 32.97
C VAL A 2 6.39 -16.62 31.48
N THR A 3 5.14 -16.83 31.20
CA THR A 3 4.60 -16.82 29.84
C THR A 3 3.58 -15.73 29.77
N GLY A 4 3.89 -14.64 29.07
CA GLY A 4 2.77 -13.80 28.75
C GLY A 4 2.96 -12.33 28.47
N LEU A 5 4.06 -11.85 27.81
CA LEU A 5 4.05 -10.47 27.28
C LEU A 5 5.07 -10.20 26.16
N VAL A 6 5.81 -11.19 25.72
CA VAL A 6 6.74 -11.08 24.58
C VAL A 6 6.09 -11.53 23.26
N GLY A 7 4.82 -11.99 23.34
CA GLY A 7 4.24 -12.86 22.33
C GLY A 7 3.76 -12.21 21.03
N SER A 8 3.29 -10.95 20.99
CA SER A 8 2.54 -10.52 19.80
C SER A 8 3.41 -9.97 18.65
N GLU A 9 4.48 -9.26 18.93
CA GLU A 9 5.33 -8.73 17.85
C GLU A 9 6.30 -9.79 17.30
N MET A 10 6.84 -10.62 18.17
CA MET A 10 7.65 -11.78 17.78
C MET A 10 6.80 -12.82 17.07
N CYS A 11 5.59 -13.07 17.52
CA CYS A 11 4.63 -13.97 16.91
C CYS A 11 4.24 -13.53 15.48
N ILE A 12 4.05 -12.22 15.23
CA ILE A 12 3.70 -11.71 13.89
C ILE A 12 4.88 -11.85 12.92
N ARG A 13 6.11 -11.62 13.36
CA ARG A 13 7.31 -11.80 12.53
C ARG A 13 7.56 -13.27 12.20
N ASP A 14 7.44 -14.14 13.20
CA ASP A 14 7.64 -15.57 13.01
C ASP A 14 6.52 -16.15 12.14
N ARG A 15 5.28 -15.72 12.35
CA ARG A 15 4.16 -16.05 11.51
C ARG A 15 4.37 -15.62 10.05
N SER A 16 4.93 -14.42 9.79
CA SER A 16 5.18 -13.99 8.42
C SER A 16 6.18 -14.89 7.70
N LYS A 17 7.20 -15.40 8.40
CA LYS A 17 8.14 -16.37 7.83
C LYS A 17 7.47 -17.71 7.53
N VAL A 18 6.64 -18.20 8.46
CA VAL A 18 5.89 -19.46 8.29
C VAL A 18 4.91 -19.34 7.11
N ASP A 19 4.22 -18.20 6.97
CA ASP A 19 3.28 -17.93 5.87
C ASP A 19 3.99 -17.57 4.55
N GLY A 20 5.33 -17.48 4.55
CA GLY A 20 6.16 -17.23 3.37
C GLY A 20 6.16 -15.77 2.89
N TYR A 21 5.73 -14.82 3.73
CA TYR A 21 5.81 -13.40 3.40
C TYR A 21 7.18 -12.80 3.72
N ARG A 22 7.67 -11.92 2.85
CA ARG A 22 8.97 -11.24 3.01
C ARG A 22 9.01 -10.27 4.18
N ALA A 23 7.86 -9.75 4.58
CA ALA A 23 7.73 -8.86 5.73
C ALA A 23 6.37 -8.98 6.41
N ARG A 24 6.33 -8.62 7.69
CA ARG A 24 5.09 -8.60 8.48
C ARG A 24 4.05 -7.60 7.98
N SER A 25 4.45 -6.63 7.13
CA SER A 25 3.53 -5.65 6.54
C SER A 25 2.43 -6.31 5.70
N ALA A 26 2.61 -7.54 5.22
CA ALA A 26 1.56 -8.32 4.55
C ALA A 26 0.27 -8.37 5.37
N TYR A 27 0.36 -8.52 6.69
CA TYR A 27 -0.83 -8.63 7.56
C TYR A 27 -1.66 -7.35 7.61
N LYS A 28 -1.06 -6.19 7.39
CA LYS A 28 -1.79 -4.94 7.27
C LYS A 28 -2.73 -4.96 6.07
N LEU A 29 -2.22 -5.41 4.91
CA LEU A 29 -3.01 -5.53 3.70
C LEU A 29 -4.06 -6.64 3.81
N ILE A 30 -3.72 -7.78 4.45
CA ILE A 30 -4.67 -8.86 4.72
C ILE A 30 -5.85 -8.34 5.55
N GLU A 31 -5.61 -7.63 6.64
CA GLU A 31 -6.67 -7.07 7.48
C GLU A 31 -7.51 -6.00 6.75
N ILE A 32 -6.87 -5.19 5.90
CA ILE A 32 -7.58 -4.25 5.03
C ILE A 32 -8.50 -5.01 4.07
N ASP A 33 -7.98 -6.05 3.42
CA ASP A 33 -8.78 -6.85 2.49
C ASP A 33 -9.91 -7.62 3.19
N GLU A 34 -9.66 -8.20 4.35
CA GLU A 34 -10.69 -8.86 5.17
C GLU A 34 -11.86 -7.92 5.48
N LYS A 35 -11.55 -6.65 5.77
CA LYS A 35 -12.56 -5.64 6.11
C LYS A 35 -13.30 -5.09 4.90
N PHE A 36 -12.57 -4.76 3.83
CA PHE A 36 -13.13 -4.03 2.68
C PHE A 36 -13.46 -4.91 1.48
N LYS A 37 -13.03 -6.19 1.50
CA LYS A 37 -13.25 -7.19 0.44
C LYS A 37 -12.81 -6.69 -0.94
N ILE A 38 -11.56 -6.24 -1.00
CA ILE A 38 -10.99 -5.56 -2.16
C ILE A 38 -10.55 -6.54 -3.22
N PHE A 39 -9.74 -7.55 -2.82
CA PHE A 39 -9.12 -8.47 -3.75
C PHE A 39 -10.06 -9.59 -4.19
N LYS A 40 -10.12 -9.77 -5.50
CA LYS A 40 -10.88 -10.83 -6.19
C LYS A 40 -10.01 -11.37 -7.33
N GLY A 41 -10.38 -12.51 -7.88
CA GLY A 41 -9.66 -13.07 -9.03
C GLY A 41 -9.66 -12.15 -10.25
N GLY A 42 -8.53 -12.09 -10.97
CA GLY A 42 -8.40 -11.37 -12.24
C GLY A 42 -8.16 -9.86 -12.14
N LEU A 43 -7.88 -9.30 -10.96
CA LEU A 43 -7.66 -7.87 -10.80
C LEU A 43 -6.28 -7.43 -11.32
N SER A 44 -6.24 -6.21 -11.88
CA SER A 44 -5.02 -5.48 -12.20
C SER A 44 -4.63 -4.60 -11.03
N VAL A 45 -3.41 -4.77 -10.51
CA VAL A 45 -2.94 -4.13 -9.28
C VAL A 45 -1.62 -3.40 -9.52
N ILE A 46 -1.47 -2.22 -8.94
CA ILE A 46 -0.19 -1.49 -8.85
C ILE A 46 0.19 -1.40 -7.37
N ASP A 47 1.44 -1.77 -7.05
CA ASP A 47 2.04 -1.66 -5.72
C ASP A 47 3.19 -0.65 -5.76
N ILE A 48 2.99 0.51 -5.14
CA ILE A 48 3.94 1.62 -5.13
C ILE A 48 4.70 1.62 -3.80
N GLY A 49 6.04 1.60 -3.86
CA GLY A 49 6.89 1.40 -2.68
C GLY A 49 6.83 -0.05 -2.21
N ALA A 50 6.94 -0.98 -3.16
CA ALA A 50 6.64 -2.39 -2.95
C ALA A 50 7.68 -3.14 -2.10
N ALA A 51 8.96 -2.69 -2.05
CA ALA A 51 10.03 -3.43 -1.36
C ALA A 51 9.72 -3.66 0.14
N PRO A 52 9.96 -4.86 0.64
CA PRO A 52 10.58 -6.04 0.03
C PRO A 52 9.63 -6.92 -0.81
N GLY A 53 8.37 -6.54 -1.00
CA GLY A 53 7.41 -7.22 -1.85
C GLY A 53 6.31 -8.01 -1.12
N SER A 54 6.11 -7.80 0.17
CA SER A 54 5.13 -8.56 0.94
C SER A 54 3.67 -8.23 0.57
N TRP A 55 3.39 -6.98 0.22
CA TRP A 55 2.08 -6.58 -0.30
C TRP A 55 1.84 -7.16 -1.69
N SER A 56 2.85 -7.07 -2.54
CA SER A 56 2.85 -7.70 -3.87
C SER A 56 2.61 -9.20 -3.82
N GLN A 57 3.26 -9.93 -2.87
CA GLN A 57 3.03 -11.36 -2.67
C GLN A 57 1.57 -11.66 -2.32
N TYR A 58 0.99 -10.90 -1.39
CA TYR A 58 -0.41 -11.08 -1.01
C TYR A 58 -1.35 -10.76 -2.18
N ALA A 59 -1.15 -9.61 -2.83
CA ALA A 59 -2.00 -9.18 -3.94
C ALA A 59 -1.98 -10.19 -5.08
N LEU A 60 -0.82 -10.72 -5.47
CA LEU A 60 -0.70 -11.73 -6.52
C LEU A 60 -1.45 -13.02 -6.16
N LYS A 61 -1.34 -13.46 -4.90
CA LYS A 61 -2.05 -14.64 -4.38
C LYS A 61 -3.57 -14.43 -4.35
N ALA A 62 -4.01 -13.24 -3.92
CA ALA A 62 -5.44 -12.91 -3.76
C ALA A 62 -6.11 -12.60 -5.11
N ALA A 63 -5.43 -11.87 -6.00
CA ALA A 63 -5.93 -11.57 -7.35
C ALA A 63 -5.83 -12.76 -8.32
N LYS A 64 -5.17 -13.85 -7.94
CA LYS A 64 -4.94 -15.06 -8.76
C LYS A 64 -4.40 -14.72 -10.15
N SER A 65 -5.14 -14.94 -11.23
CA SER A 65 -4.72 -14.68 -12.62
C SER A 65 -4.64 -13.19 -13.00
N GLY A 66 -4.64 -12.29 -12.04
CA GLY A 66 -4.54 -10.85 -12.27
C GLY A 66 -3.14 -10.39 -12.69
N LYS A 67 -3.04 -9.13 -13.10
CA LYS A 67 -1.76 -8.46 -13.38
C LYS A 67 -1.30 -7.67 -12.17
N LEU A 68 -0.01 -7.76 -11.87
CA LEU A 68 0.61 -6.98 -10.81
C LEU A 68 1.84 -6.24 -11.34
N ILE A 69 1.90 -4.94 -11.08
CA ILE A 69 3.07 -4.10 -11.31
C ILE A 69 3.55 -3.61 -9.94
N SER A 70 4.81 -3.87 -9.63
CA SER A 70 5.45 -3.48 -8.37
C SER A 70 6.55 -2.49 -8.64
N ILE A 71 6.54 -1.35 -7.96
CA ILE A 71 7.51 -0.27 -8.16
C ILE A 71 8.21 0.04 -6.84
N ASP A 72 9.54 0.15 -6.86
CA ASP A 72 10.34 0.60 -5.72
C ASP A 72 11.68 1.17 -6.17
N LEU A 73 12.27 2.04 -5.36
CA LEU A 73 13.65 2.52 -5.52
C LEU A 73 14.65 1.37 -5.38
N LYS A 74 14.34 0.41 -4.52
CA LYS A 74 15.18 -0.75 -4.21
C LYS A 74 14.84 -1.90 -5.15
N LYS A 75 15.88 -2.55 -5.66
CA LYS A 75 15.70 -3.81 -6.39
C LYS A 75 15.08 -4.86 -5.47
N MET A 76 14.10 -5.59 -6.00
CA MET A 76 13.43 -6.69 -5.31
C MET A 76 13.71 -8.02 -5.97
N GLU A 77 13.70 -9.09 -5.19
CA GLU A 77 13.65 -10.44 -5.72
C GLU A 77 12.35 -10.67 -6.52
N PRO A 78 12.38 -11.48 -7.57
CA PRO A 78 11.19 -11.76 -8.38
C PRO A 78 9.99 -12.25 -7.56
N ILE A 79 8.80 -11.79 -7.91
CA ILE A 79 7.54 -12.17 -7.27
C ILE A 79 6.63 -12.77 -8.35
N GLY A 80 6.65 -14.09 -8.46
CA GLY A 80 5.84 -14.79 -9.45
C GLY A 80 6.01 -14.20 -10.86
N ASN A 81 4.89 -13.93 -11.52
CA ASN A 81 4.82 -13.30 -12.84
C ASN A 81 4.56 -11.80 -12.80
N SER A 82 4.80 -11.13 -11.67
CA SER A 82 4.64 -9.69 -11.58
C SER A 82 5.70 -8.94 -12.41
N ILE A 83 5.30 -7.79 -12.92
CA ILE A 83 6.22 -6.83 -13.55
C ILE A 83 6.83 -6.00 -12.45
N GLN A 84 8.16 -5.95 -12.39
CA GLN A 84 8.88 -5.15 -11.41
C GLN A 84 9.59 -4.00 -12.10
N ILE A 85 9.35 -2.79 -11.62
CA ILE A 85 9.98 -1.56 -12.11
C ILE A 85 10.83 -1.01 -10.97
N GLN A 86 12.13 -0.84 -11.22
CA GLN A 86 13.02 -0.17 -10.31
C GLN A 86 13.12 1.30 -10.70
N GLY A 87 12.65 2.19 -9.84
CA GLY A 87 12.68 3.62 -10.10
C GLY A 87 11.99 4.44 -9.02
N ASP A 88 12.19 5.74 -9.07
CA ASP A 88 11.45 6.67 -8.26
C ASP A 88 10.05 6.88 -8.86
N PHE A 89 9.04 6.53 -8.08
CA PHE A 89 7.65 6.70 -8.50
C PHE A 89 7.28 8.17 -8.81
N THR A 90 7.93 9.13 -8.17
CA THR A 90 7.66 10.56 -8.38
C THR A 90 8.21 11.08 -9.71
N GLU A 91 9.13 10.34 -10.34
CA GLU A 91 9.70 10.69 -11.63
C GLU A 91 8.75 10.36 -12.79
N GLU A 92 8.57 11.30 -13.71
CA GLU A 92 7.73 11.15 -14.92
C GLU A 92 8.09 9.92 -15.74
N LYS A 93 9.40 9.65 -15.90
CA LYS A 93 9.91 8.47 -16.62
C LYS A 93 9.39 7.17 -16.02
N THR A 94 9.41 7.03 -14.69
CA THR A 94 8.91 5.84 -13.99
C THR A 94 7.39 5.71 -14.16
N GLN A 95 6.67 6.83 -14.05
CA GLN A 95 5.22 6.85 -14.25
C GLN A 95 4.84 6.46 -15.69
N GLU A 96 5.60 6.91 -16.69
CA GLU A 96 5.39 6.48 -18.08
C GLU A 96 5.66 4.99 -18.28
N GLU A 97 6.70 4.45 -17.66
CA GLU A 97 6.99 3.02 -17.70
C GLU A 97 5.87 2.18 -17.10
N ILE A 98 5.30 2.63 -15.97
CA ILE A 98 4.10 2.01 -15.38
C ILE A 98 2.94 2.04 -16.38
N LYS A 99 2.65 3.22 -16.97
CA LYS A 99 1.55 3.39 -17.93
C LYS A 99 1.71 2.50 -19.16
N LYS A 100 2.93 2.31 -19.68
CA LYS A 100 3.21 1.41 -20.82
C LYS A 100 2.91 -0.06 -20.51
N ASN A 101 3.06 -0.46 -19.24
CA ASN A 101 2.81 -1.84 -18.81
C ASN A 101 1.35 -2.11 -18.41
N ILE A 102 0.50 -1.08 -18.40
CA ILE A 102 -0.93 -1.20 -18.10
C ILE A 102 -1.72 -1.30 -19.42
N ASN A 103 -2.61 -2.28 -19.50
CA ASN A 103 -3.58 -2.36 -20.58
C ASN A 103 -4.92 -1.72 -20.11
N GLY A 104 -5.06 -0.41 -20.28
CA GLY A 104 -6.24 0.32 -19.87
C GLY A 104 -6.20 0.75 -18.39
N LYS A 105 -7.30 0.56 -17.67
CA LYS A 105 -7.45 0.97 -16.27
C LYS A 105 -7.19 -0.19 -15.31
N VAL A 106 -6.69 0.14 -14.10
CA VAL A 106 -6.40 -0.85 -13.04
C VAL A 106 -7.52 -0.88 -11.98
N ASP A 107 -7.61 -2.01 -11.30
CA ASP A 107 -8.61 -2.22 -10.25
C ASP A 107 -8.15 -1.69 -8.89
N VAL A 108 -6.86 -1.82 -8.59
CA VAL A 108 -6.29 -1.45 -7.29
C VAL A 108 -4.97 -0.72 -7.48
N VAL A 109 -4.81 0.41 -6.82
CA VAL A 109 -3.51 1.06 -6.59
C VAL A 109 -3.27 1.07 -5.10
N MET A 110 -2.17 0.49 -4.67
CA MET A 110 -1.81 0.41 -3.25
C MET A 110 -0.40 0.95 -3.00
N SER A 111 -0.17 1.50 -1.81
CA SER A 111 1.11 2.07 -1.41
C SER A 111 1.36 1.91 0.09
N ASP A 112 2.44 1.23 0.45
CA ASP A 112 2.99 1.20 1.82
C ASP A 112 4.25 2.08 1.93
N MET A 113 4.38 3.09 1.04
CA MET A 113 5.53 4.00 1.06
C MET A 113 5.61 4.74 2.40
N ALA A 114 6.83 4.89 2.87
CA ALA A 114 7.21 5.85 3.89
C ALA A 114 8.59 6.39 3.52
N VAL A 115 8.82 7.64 3.86
CA VAL A 115 10.19 8.18 3.83
C VAL A 115 11.05 7.43 4.84
N ASP A 116 12.36 7.38 4.58
CA ASP A 116 13.31 6.95 5.59
C ASP A 116 13.16 7.88 6.80
N THR A 117 12.77 7.32 7.94
CA THR A 117 12.39 8.10 9.10
C THR A 117 13.57 8.91 9.61
N THR A 118 13.42 10.22 9.68
CA THR A 118 14.41 11.13 10.27
C THR A 118 14.40 11.02 11.80
N GLY A 119 13.40 10.34 12.37
CA GLY A 119 13.12 10.29 13.79
C GLY A 119 12.34 11.50 14.31
N ILE A 120 12.13 12.52 13.48
CA ILE A 120 11.30 13.69 13.79
C ILE A 120 9.90 13.44 13.28
N LYS A 121 9.00 12.99 14.18
CA LYS A 121 7.66 12.51 13.85
C LYS A 121 6.82 13.46 12.97
N ASN A 122 7.00 14.76 13.13
CA ASN A 122 6.24 15.74 12.33
C ASN A 122 6.75 15.78 10.87
N ILE A 123 8.07 15.75 10.67
CA ILE A 123 8.68 15.77 9.34
C ILE A 123 8.31 14.48 8.60
N ASP A 124 8.48 13.33 9.25
CA ASP A 124 8.16 12.03 8.68
C ASP A 124 6.67 11.94 8.29
N SER A 125 5.78 12.54 9.09
CA SER A 125 4.35 12.59 8.81
C SER A 125 4.02 13.44 7.58
N ILE A 126 4.66 14.61 7.46
CA ILE A 126 4.45 15.54 6.33
C ILE A 126 4.94 14.88 5.03
N GLN A 127 6.16 14.35 5.02
CA GLN A 127 6.73 13.75 3.82
C GLN A 127 5.96 12.50 3.37
N THR A 128 5.56 11.64 4.31
CA THR A 128 4.71 10.49 3.99
C THR A 128 3.33 10.95 3.46
N GLY A 129 2.81 12.05 3.97
CA GLY A 129 1.58 12.67 3.49
C GLY A 129 1.68 13.16 2.05
N GLU A 130 2.78 13.79 1.67
CA GLU A 130 3.01 14.22 0.28
C GLU A 130 3.11 13.02 -0.66
N LEU A 131 3.86 11.97 -0.31
CA LEU A 131 3.91 10.73 -1.10
C LEU A 131 2.51 10.12 -1.28
N CYS A 132 1.68 10.15 -0.25
CA CYS A 132 0.30 9.68 -0.35
C CYS A 132 -0.53 10.52 -1.33
N LYS A 133 -0.39 11.86 -1.30
CA LYS A 133 -1.10 12.76 -2.23
C LYS A 133 -0.65 12.52 -3.68
N GLU A 134 0.64 12.38 -3.92
CA GLU A 134 1.19 12.08 -5.26
C GLU A 134 0.69 10.73 -5.78
N ALA A 135 0.74 9.69 -4.94
CA ALA A 135 0.20 8.38 -5.30
C ALA A 135 -1.31 8.42 -5.56
N MET A 136 -2.06 9.21 -4.80
CA MET A 136 -3.50 9.41 -4.97
C MET A 136 -3.81 10.12 -6.29
N PHE A 137 -3.05 11.17 -6.60
CA PHE A 137 -3.20 11.92 -7.85
C PHE A 137 -2.90 11.04 -9.06
N PHE A 138 -1.83 10.24 -9.00
CA PHE A 138 -1.50 9.28 -10.03
C PHE A 138 -2.59 8.19 -10.18
N ALA A 139 -3.07 7.67 -9.06
CA ALA A 139 -4.06 6.61 -9.04
C ALA A 139 -5.39 7.00 -9.70
N LYS A 140 -5.89 8.22 -9.47
CA LYS A 140 -7.19 8.68 -10.02
C LYS A 140 -7.25 8.60 -11.54
N ASP A 141 -6.11 8.82 -12.21
CA ASP A 141 -6.04 8.82 -13.67
C ASP A 141 -5.90 7.40 -14.26
N LEU A 142 -5.49 6.43 -13.46
CA LEU A 142 -5.24 5.06 -13.89
C LEU A 142 -6.29 4.05 -13.43
N MET A 143 -7.06 4.38 -12.40
CA MET A 143 -8.02 3.45 -11.82
C MET A 143 -9.32 3.37 -12.62
N LYS A 144 -9.94 2.19 -12.56
CA LYS A 144 -11.34 2.02 -12.96
C LYS A 144 -12.26 2.83 -12.02
N GLU A 145 -13.44 3.18 -12.49
CA GLU A 145 -14.42 3.96 -11.70
C GLU A 145 -14.68 3.36 -10.30
N ASN A 146 -14.82 2.05 -10.20
CA ASN A 146 -15.05 1.33 -8.95
C ASN A 146 -13.78 0.76 -8.31
N GLY A 147 -12.60 1.18 -8.78
CA GLY A 147 -11.31 0.75 -8.25
C GLY A 147 -11.07 1.20 -6.81
N TYR A 148 -10.02 0.66 -6.22
CA TYR A 148 -9.58 0.98 -4.87
C TYR A 148 -8.19 1.64 -4.87
N PHE A 149 -8.07 2.75 -4.16
CA PHE A 149 -6.78 3.32 -3.76
C PHE A 149 -6.57 3.04 -2.27
N ILE A 150 -5.40 2.50 -1.94
CA ILE A 150 -4.99 2.19 -0.56
C ILE A 150 -3.64 2.82 -0.33
N SER A 151 -3.49 3.67 0.68
CA SER A 151 -2.17 4.22 1.00
C SER A 151 -1.96 4.38 2.49
N LYS A 152 -0.70 4.18 2.90
CA LYS A 152 -0.28 4.49 4.25
C LYS A 152 -0.32 6.00 4.51
N ILE A 153 -0.80 6.35 5.70
CA ILE A 153 -0.79 7.71 6.24
C ILE A 153 -0.39 7.67 7.71
N PHE A 154 0.09 8.78 8.23
CA PHE A 154 0.26 8.95 9.67
C PHE A 154 -0.82 9.87 10.24
N MET A 155 -1.38 9.46 11.36
CA MET A 155 -2.30 10.31 12.14
C MET A 155 -1.50 11.48 12.74
N GLY A 156 -1.61 12.65 12.15
CA GLY A 156 -0.83 13.83 12.52
C GLY A 156 -1.24 15.07 11.74
N GLY A 157 -0.33 16.04 11.62
CA GLY A 157 -0.62 17.37 11.06
C GLY A 157 -1.23 17.39 9.66
N THR A 158 -0.81 16.49 8.76
CA THR A 158 -1.32 16.42 7.38
C THR A 158 -2.53 15.51 7.19
N PHE A 159 -2.96 14.80 8.24
CA PHE A 159 -4.03 13.81 8.16
C PHE A 159 -5.34 14.36 7.56
N ASN A 160 -5.81 15.50 8.08
CA ASN A 160 -7.07 16.10 7.63
C ASN A 160 -6.97 16.58 6.17
N GLU A 161 -5.80 17.09 5.75
CA GLU A 161 -5.57 17.51 4.38
C GLU A 161 -5.63 16.34 3.41
N ILE A 162 -4.99 15.21 3.74
CA ILE A 162 -5.00 14.01 2.92
C ILE A 162 -6.42 13.46 2.77
N VAL A 163 -7.19 13.42 3.85
CA VAL A 163 -8.59 12.99 3.81
C VAL A 163 -9.45 13.94 2.97
N ALA A 164 -9.21 15.26 3.09
CA ALA A 164 -9.91 16.26 2.29
C ALA A 164 -9.54 16.11 0.80
N GLU A 165 -8.27 15.88 0.49
CA GLU A 165 -7.81 15.64 -0.89
C GLU A 165 -8.47 14.39 -1.48
N GLY A 166 -8.50 13.29 -0.71
CA GLY A 166 -9.20 12.07 -1.13
C GLY A 166 -10.68 12.32 -1.46
N LYS A 167 -11.36 13.14 -0.67
CA LYS A 167 -12.78 13.49 -0.91
C LYS A 167 -13.00 14.34 -2.17
N LYS A 168 -11.99 15.02 -2.69
CA LYS A 168 -12.08 15.73 -3.98
C LYS A 168 -12.19 14.75 -5.15
N TYR A 169 -11.43 13.66 -5.09
CA TYR A 169 -11.31 12.70 -6.20
C TYR A 169 -12.17 11.46 -6.08
N PHE A 170 -12.57 11.08 -4.85
CA PHE A 170 -13.30 9.85 -4.58
C PHE A 170 -14.60 10.11 -3.82
N LYS A 171 -15.63 9.34 -4.14
CA LYS A 171 -16.94 9.41 -3.46
C LYS A 171 -16.90 8.76 -2.07
N GLU A 172 -16.06 7.72 -1.91
CA GLU A 172 -15.90 7.00 -0.65
C GLU A 172 -14.45 7.11 -0.16
N VAL A 173 -14.28 7.68 1.02
CA VAL A 173 -12.96 7.80 1.69
C VAL A 173 -13.11 7.29 3.12
N LYS A 174 -12.33 6.29 3.47
CA LYS A 174 -12.30 5.70 4.81
C LYS A 174 -10.87 5.62 5.32
N VAL A 175 -10.72 5.64 6.63
CA VAL A 175 -9.44 5.42 7.30
C VAL A 175 -9.55 4.19 8.18
N PHE A 176 -8.51 3.38 8.14
CA PHE A 176 -8.44 2.14 8.91
C PHE A 176 -7.05 1.94 9.51
N LYS A 177 -7.01 1.56 10.77
CA LYS A 177 -5.79 1.16 11.46
C LYS A 177 -5.82 -0.36 11.66
N PRO A 178 -4.96 -1.13 10.95
CA PRO A 178 -4.84 -2.56 11.16
C PRO A 178 -4.37 -2.89 12.58
N LYS A 179 -4.84 -4.01 13.14
CA LYS A 179 -4.40 -4.49 14.46
C LYS A 179 -2.93 -4.93 14.44
N SER A 180 -2.44 -5.38 13.28
CA SER A 180 -1.04 -5.71 13.04
C SER A 180 -0.09 -4.51 13.01
N SER A 181 -0.61 -3.28 12.93
CA SER A 181 0.19 -2.07 13.17
C SER A 181 0.62 -2.00 14.64
N ARG A 182 1.82 -1.47 14.89
CA ARG A 182 2.31 -1.30 16.27
C ARG A 182 1.37 -0.42 17.07
N LYS A 183 1.14 -0.76 18.33
CA LYS A 183 0.22 0.00 19.21
C LYS A 183 0.60 1.48 19.29
N ASP A 184 1.88 1.77 19.43
CA ASP A 184 2.42 3.13 19.58
C ASP A 184 2.60 3.86 18.24
N SER A 185 2.39 3.18 17.11
CA SER A 185 2.49 3.78 15.79
C SER A 185 1.24 4.60 15.48
N LYS A 186 1.45 5.80 14.95
CA LYS A 186 0.39 6.64 14.37
C LYS A 186 0.00 6.22 12.96
N GLU A 187 0.57 5.12 12.46
CA GLU A 187 0.28 4.58 11.14
C GLU A 187 -1.18 4.16 11.01
N SER A 188 -1.78 4.56 9.93
CA SER A 188 -3.11 4.17 9.48
C SER A 188 -3.10 4.07 7.95
N PHE A 189 -4.19 3.63 7.37
CA PHE A 189 -4.34 3.54 5.92
C PHE A 189 -5.59 4.29 5.48
N ILE A 190 -5.45 5.08 4.41
CA ILE A 190 -6.59 5.66 3.71
C ILE A 190 -7.03 4.69 2.63
N ILE A 191 -8.32 4.45 2.54
CA ILE A 191 -8.95 3.61 1.54
C ILE A 191 -9.96 4.46 0.79
N CYS A 192 -9.70 4.70 -0.49
CA CYS A 192 -10.54 5.51 -1.37
C CYS A 192 -11.16 4.64 -2.45
N ARG A 193 -12.38 4.95 -2.84
CA ARG A 193 -13.15 4.20 -3.84
C ARG A 193 -14.13 5.10 -4.58
N LYS A 194 -14.52 4.67 -5.78
CA LYS A 194 -15.47 5.36 -6.66
C LYS A 194 -14.99 6.76 -7.03
N ILE A 195 -14.25 6.83 -8.14
CA ILE A 195 -13.77 8.09 -8.71
C ILE A 195 -14.97 9.00 -9.01
N ARG A 196 -14.78 10.32 -8.78
CA ARG A 196 -15.80 11.36 -9.06
C ARG A 196 -15.82 11.73 -10.51
#